data_5059ca9fe4a64173455492d40ddd1323
#
_entry.id   5059ca9fe4a64173455492d40ddd1323
#
_cell.length_a   1.000
_cell.length_b   1.000
_cell.length_c   1.000
_cell.angle_alpha   90.00
_cell.angle_beta   90.00
_cell.angle_gamma   90.00
#
_symmetry.space_group_name_H-M   'P 1'
#
loop_
_entity.id
_entity.type
_entity.pdbx_description
1 polymer ?
#
loop_
_entity_poly.entity_id
_entity_poly.type
_entity_poly.pdbx_seq_one_letter_code
_entity_poly.pdbx_strand_id
1 'polypeptide(L)'
;MNRKVLLILVFLFISVSAMMSFGQSISGAASRPEKISAPDFSLYDIQGKTFKLSAQRGNPVVMFFGTTWCPACRGEMPHYKALYEKYAKSGLKFLYIDINESSKRVARFAQENSFPYLVLVDSDGSVANDYNLIGVPTLFLVDKEGHIIGVSHRVSDLPLDNLFPAKKK
;
A
#
# COMPACT_ATOMS: atom_id res chain seq x y z
N MET A 1 6.23 29.09 -71.11
CA MET A 1 6.46 28.95 -69.66
C MET A 1 7.88 28.44 -69.47
N ASN A 2 8.71 29.20 -68.77
CA ASN A 2 10.17 28.99 -68.72
C ASN A 2 10.51 27.71 -67.91
N ARG A 3 11.31 26.78 -68.48
CA ARG A 3 11.68 25.50 -67.83
C ARG A 3 12.22 25.72 -66.42
N LYS A 4 12.82 26.85 -66.12
CA LYS A 4 13.32 27.19 -64.76
C LYS A 4 12.20 27.51 -63.79
N VAL A 5 11.11 28.12 -64.23
CA VAL A 5 9.90 28.39 -63.37
C VAL A 5 9.18 27.10 -63.01
N LEU A 6 9.10 26.16 -63.99
CA LEU A 6 8.48 24.84 -63.74
C LEU A 6 9.26 24.01 -62.71
N LEU A 7 10.60 24.04 -62.74
CA LEU A 7 11.45 23.33 -61.79
C LEU A 7 11.33 23.92 -60.37
N ILE A 8 11.22 25.24 -60.24
CA ILE A 8 11.03 25.90 -58.91
C ILE A 8 9.66 25.54 -58.31
N LEU A 9 8.61 25.49 -59.10
CA LEU A 9 7.26 25.12 -58.64
C LEU A 9 7.19 23.64 -58.22
N VAL A 10 7.89 22.73 -58.92
CA VAL A 10 7.98 21.33 -58.56
C VAL A 10 8.78 21.13 -57.26
N PHE A 11 9.88 21.85 -57.03
CA PHE A 11 10.62 21.81 -55.78
C PHE A 11 9.84 22.39 -54.59
N LEU A 12 9.06 23.43 -54.80
CA LEU A 12 8.18 23.99 -53.76
C LEU A 12 7.03 23.03 -53.37
N PHE A 13 6.48 22.29 -54.35
CA PHE A 13 5.44 21.28 -54.08
C PHE A 13 5.96 20.04 -53.32
N ILE A 14 7.20 19.61 -53.58
CA ILE A 14 7.83 18.47 -52.90
C ILE A 14 8.20 18.85 -51.44
N SER A 15 8.59 20.10 -51.18
CA SER A 15 8.93 20.55 -49.83
C SER A 15 7.71 20.74 -48.91
N VAL A 16 6.54 21.06 -49.44
CA VAL A 16 5.29 21.19 -48.66
C VAL A 16 4.69 19.82 -48.32
N SER A 17 4.85 18.83 -49.23
CA SER A 17 4.35 17.47 -48.97
C SER A 17 5.13 16.70 -47.89
N ALA A 18 6.38 17.07 -47.63
CA ALA A 18 7.22 16.42 -46.60
C ALA A 18 6.92 16.90 -45.17
N MET A 19 6.17 17.99 -44.99
CA MET A 19 5.84 18.54 -43.66
C MET A 19 4.51 18.07 -43.08
N MET A 20 3.73 17.26 -43.80
CA MET A 20 2.41 16.80 -43.30
C MET A 20 2.38 15.36 -42.79
N SER A 21 3.54 14.71 -42.59
CA SER A 21 3.57 13.29 -42.13
C SER A 21 4.14 13.11 -40.71
N PHE A 22 4.18 14.17 -39.90
CA PHE A 22 4.50 14.05 -38.46
C PHE A 22 3.23 14.22 -37.61
N GLY A 23 2.19 13.47 -37.99
CA GLY A 23 1.09 13.17 -37.09
C GLY A 23 1.57 12.18 -36.04
N GLN A 24 2.22 12.65 -34.99
CA GLN A 24 2.44 11.85 -33.79
C GLN A 24 1.08 11.53 -33.20
N SER A 25 0.62 10.30 -33.41
CA SER A 25 -0.42 9.71 -32.57
C SER A 25 0.12 9.68 -31.15
N ILE A 26 -0.17 10.70 -30.37
CA ILE A 26 -0.08 10.64 -28.91
C ILE A 26 -1.22 9.69 -28.53
N SER A 27 -0.93 8.40 -28.59
CA SER A 27 -1.74 7.39 -27.93
C SER A 27 -1.55 7.66 -26.45
N GLY A 28 -2.42 8.48 -25.89
CA GLY A 28 -2.57 8.68 -24.46
C GLY A 28 -3.03 7.37 -23.85
N ALA A 29 -2.09 6.43 -23.70
CA ALA A 29 -2.30 5.35 -22.77
C ALA A 29 -2.44 6.04 -21.40
N ALA A 30 -3.67 6.23 -20.95
CA ALA A 30 -3.96 6.59 -19.58
C ALA A 30 -3.24 5.54 -18.73
N SER A 31 -2.09 5.90 -18.18
CA SER A 31 -1.31 5.02 -17.29
C SER A 31 -2.24 4.72 -16.12
N ARG A 32 -2.74 3.50 -16.08
CA ARG A 32 -3.43 2.97 -14.90
C ARG A 32 -2.48 3.24 -13.73
N PRO A 33 -2.93 3.87 -12.64
CA PRO A 33 -2.03 4.16 -11.51
C PRO A 33 -1.31 2.88 -11.14
N GLU A 34 0.02 2.93 -11.17
CA GLU A 34 0.87 1.79 -10.86
C GLU A 34 0.54 1.32 -9.44
N LYS A 35 0.07 0.09 -9.33
CA LYS A 35 -0.26 -0.49 -8.04
C LYS A 35 1.05 -0.81 -7.30
N ILE A 36 1.26 -0.20 -6.16
CA ILE A 36 2.44 -0.43 -5.32
C ILE A 36 2.29 -1.78 -4.62
N SER A 37 3.16 -2.73 -4.94
CA SER A 37 3.20 -4.01 -4.24
C SER A 37 3.71 -3.82 -2.81
N ALA A 38 3.03 -4.44 -1.84
CA ALA A 38 3.53 -4.51 -0.48
C ALA A 38 4.79 -5.37 -0.42
N PRO A 39 5.92 -4.89 0.14
CA PRO A 39 7.09 -5.71 0.40
C PRO A 39 6.71 -6.98 1.14
N ASP A 40 7.16 -8.14 0.66
CA ASP A 40 6.89 -9.42 1.33
C ASP A 40 7.80 -9.57 2.55
N PHE A 41 7.28 -10.14 3.61
CA PHE A 41 8.07 -10.41 4.81
C PHE A 41 7.64 -11.71 5.51
N SER A 42 8.53 -12.20 6.36
CA SER A 42 8.26 -13.28 7.30
C SER A 42 8.70 -12.83 8.70
N LEU A 43 7.77 -12.83 9.64
CA LEU A 43 8.04 -12.50 11.04
C LEU A 43 7.50 -13.60 11.96
N TYR A 44 8.04 -13.68 13.16
CA TYR A 44 7.45 -14.50 14.21
C TYR A 44 6.37 -13.73 14.96
N ASP A 45 5.30 -14.44 15.30
CA ASP A 45 4.33 -13.91 16.27
C ASP A 45 4.85 -14.09 17.71
N ILE A 46 4.11 -13.54 18.68
CA ILE A 46 4.45 -13.63 20.10
C ILE A 46 4.39 -15.06 20.68
N GLN A 47 3.86 -16.04 19.94
CA GLN A 47 3.88 -17.46 20.27
C GLN A 47 5.03 -18.21 19.56
N GLY A 48 5.84 -17.54 18.75
CA GLY A 48 6.94 -18.14 17.99
C GLY A 48 6.52 -18.81 16.68
N LYS A 49 5.27 -18.62 16.24
CA LYS A 49 4.80 -19.13 14.94
C LYS A 49 5.16 -18.15 13.84
N THR A 50 5.64 -18.67 12.71
CA THR A 50 5.95 -17.85 11.52
C THR A 50 4.69 -17.37 10.83
N PHE A 51 4.61 -16.07 10.57
CA PHE A 51 3.67 -15.43 9.67
C PHE A 51 4.39 -14.99 8.41
N LYS A 52 3.76 -15.17 7.24
CA LYS A 52 4.26 -14.66 5.97
C LYS A 52 3.17 -13.87 5.26
N LEU A 53 3.48 -12.63 4.82
CA LEU A 53 2.51 -11.74 4.18
C LEU A 53 2.01 -12.31 2.85
N SER A 54 2.91 -12.82 2.00
CA SER A 54 2.52 -13.39 0.70
C SER A 54 1.60 -14.61 0.82
N ALA A 55 1.63 -15.33 1.93
CA ALA A 55 0.70 -16.44 2.20
C ALA A 55 -0.73 -15.97 2.51
N GLN A 56 -0.95 -14.65 2.66
CA GLN A 56 -2.28 -14.08 2.93
C GLN A 56 -3.02 -13.66 1.64
N ARG A 57 -2.44 -13.87 0.46
CA ARG A 57 -3.10 -13.57 -0.82
C ARG A 57 -4.50 -14.17 -0.86
N GLY A 58 -5.45 -13.40 -1.40
CA GLY A 58 -6.89 -13.71 -1.35
C GLY A 58 -7.63 -13.06 -0.19
N ASN A 59 -6.90 -12.57 0.85
CA ASN A 59 -7.47 -11.81 1.96
C ASN A 59 -6.81 -10.43 2.02
N PRO A 60 -7.58 -9.35 2.23
CA PRO A 60 -7.01 -8.06 2.53
C PRO A 60 -6.38 -8.08 3.94
N VAL A 61 -5.36 -7.24 4.11
CA VAL A 61 -4.59 -7.15 5.36
C VAL A 61 -4.49 -5.71 5.81
N VAL A 62 -4.77 -5.43 7.07
CA VAL A 62 -4.40 -4.17 7.70
C VAL A 62 -3.25 -4.43 8.69
N MET A 63 -2.19 -3.64 8.55
CA MET A 63 -0.99 -3.72 9.38
C MET A 63 -0.87 -2.43 10.17
N PHE A 64 -0.73 -2.54 11.47
CA PHE A 64 -0.44 -1.43 12.38
C PHE A 64 0.99 -1.57 12.88
N PHE A 65 1.89 -0.72 12.43
CA PHE A 65 3.26 -0.64 12.94
C PHE A 65 3.30 0.28 14.15
N GLY A 66 3.89 -0.21 15.23
CA GLY A 66 3.96 0.52 16.49
C GLY A 66 5.05 0.03 17.41
N THR A 67 5.10 0.61 18.61
CA THR A 67 5.98 0.19 19.71
C THR A 67 5.21 0.22 21.02
N THR A 68 5.65 -0.57 22.02
CA THR A 68 4.96 -0.65 23.31
C THR A 68 5.01 0.67 24.10
N TRP A 69 6.01 1.50 23.87
CA TRP A 69 6.24 2.75 24.58
C TRP A 69 5.66 4.00 23.88
N CYS A 70 5.15 3.89 22.64
CA CYS A 70 4.65 5.00 21.86
C CYS A 70 3.27 5.50 22.38
N PRO A 71 3.15 6.73 22.88
CA PRO A 71 1.87 7.24 23.39
C PRO A 71 0.80 7.37 22.29
N ALA A 72 1.18 7.83 21.08
CA ALA A 72 0.27 7.95 19.94
C ALA A 72 -0.27 6.57 19.50
N CYS A 73 0.59 5.54 19.49
CA CYS A 73 0.16 4.17 19.20
C CYS A 73 -0.89 3.68 20.21
N ARG A 74 -0.65 3.95 21.50
CA ARG A 74 -1.62 3.59 22.56
C ARG A 74 -2.95 4.32 22.38
N GLY A 75 -2.93 5.58 21.94
CA GLY A 75 -4.14 6.33 21.63
C GLY A 75 -4.96 5.74 20.48
N GLU A 76 -4.32 5.15 19.47
CA GLU A 76 -4.99 4.53 18.32
C GLU A 76 -5.46 3.09 18.58
N MET A 77 -4.95 2.39 19.60
CA MET A 77 -5.32 0.99 19.90
C MET A 77 -6.81 0.76 20.13
N PRO A 78 -7.55 1.60 20.87
CA PRO A 78 -9.00 1.41 21.03
C PRO A 78 -9.72 1.47 19.68
N HIS A 79 -9.33 2.39 18.80
CA HIS A 79 -9.89 2.53 17.45
C HIS A 79 -9.58 1.30 16.59
N TYR A 80 -8.34 0.77 16.70
CA TYR A 80 -7.93 -0.43 15.97
C TYR A 80 -8.67 -1.68 16.45
N LYS A 81 -8.94 -1.80 17.75
CA LYS A 81 -9.80 -2.86 18.32
C LYS A 81 -11.24 -2.77 17.82
N ALA A 82 -11.82 -1.58 17.84
CA ALA A 82 -13.16 -1.36 17.29
C ALA A 82 -13.23 -1.70 15.81
N LEU A 83 -12.19 -1.39 15.05
CA LEU A 83 -12.07 -1.77 13.65
C LEU A 83 -12.03 -3.30 13.49
N TYR A 84 -11.25 -3.99 14.33
CA TYR A 84 -11.21 -5.45 14.36
C TYR A 84 -12.60 -6.05 14.62
N GLU A 85 -13.30 -5.60 15.65
CA GLU A 85 -14.65 -6.08 15.97
C GLU A 85 -15.61 -5.93 14.79
N LYS A 86 -15.51 -4.82 14.06
CA LYS A 86 -16.35 -4.53 12.91
C LYS A 86 -16.05 -5.40 11.70
N TYR A 87 -14.77 -5.67 11.39
CA TYR A 87 -14.35 -6.25 10.11
C TYR A 87 -13.68 -7.64 10.19
N ALA A 88 -13.36 -8.19 11.36
CA ALA A 88 -12.69 -9.50 11.47
C ALA A 88 -13.48 -10.62 10.77
N LYS A 89 -14.83 -10.55 10.78
CA LYS A 89 -15.69 -11.53 10.11
C LYS A 89 -15.83 -11.30 8.60
N SER A 90 -15.32 -10.19 8.07
CA SER A 90 -15.37 -9.87 6.63
C SER A 90 -14.16 -10.41 5.85
N GLY A 91 -13.28 -11.15 6.51
CA GLY A 91 -12.06 -11.69 5.91
C GLY A 91 -10.85 -10.75 5.97
N LEU A 92 -11.00 -9.52 6.51
CA LEU A 92 -9.87 -8.62 6.75
C LEU A 92 -8.96 -9.20 7.84
N LYS A 93 -7.67 -9.35 7.53
CA LYS A 93 -6.65 -9.79 8.47
C LYS A 93 -6.08 -8.59 9.22
N PHE A 94 -5.94 -8.71 10.52
CA PHE A 94 -5.44 -7.65 11.39
C PHE A 94 -4.10 -8.03 11.99
N LEU A 95 -3.09 -7.20 11.77
CA LEU A 95 -1.73 -7.37 12.29
C LEU A 95 -1.33 -6.15 13.11
N TYR A 96 -0.78 -6.37 14.30
CA TYR A 96 0.03 -5.41 15.00
C TYR A 96 1.49 -5.86 14.85
N ILE A 97 2.36 -4.99 14.35
CA ILE A 97 3.78 -5.26 14.13
C ILE A 97 4.58 -4.35 15.04
N ASP A 98 5.19 -4.92 16.05
CA ASP A 98 6.05 -4.20 16.98
C ASP A 98 7.47 -4.11 16.46
N ILE A 99 8.08 -2.92 16.57
CA ILE A 99 9.37 -2.60 15.96
C ILE A 99 10.45 -2.43 17.03
N ASN A 100 11.60 -3.10 16.81
CA ASN A 100 12.82 -2.93 17.63
C ASN A 100 12.65 -3.26 19.12
N GLU A 101 11.76 -4.20 19.44
CA GLU A 101 11.55 -4.65 20.82
C GLU A 101 11.64 -6.19 20.93
N SER A 102 11.89 -6.68 22.13
CA SER A 102 11.97 -8.13 22.38
C SER A 102 10.59 -8.78 22.42
N SER A 103 10.46 -10.00 21.90
CA SER A 103 9.20 -10.77 21.93
C SER A 103 8.59 -10.88 23.31
N LYS A 104 9.41 -11.00 24.37
CA LYS A 104 8.94 -11.06 25.75
C LYS A 104 8.23 -9.77 26.19
N ARG A 105 8.77 -8.62 25.80
CA ARG A 105 8.17 -7.31 26.12
C ARG A 105 6.86 -7.12 25.36
N VAL A 106 6.87 -7.43 24.05
CA VAL A 106 5.71 -7.31 23.18
C VAL A 106 4.59 -8.26 23.62
N ALA A 107 4.91 -9.50 23.97
CA ALA A 107 3.94 -10.48 24.46
C ALA A 107 3.23 -9.98 25.75
N ARG A 108 4.00 -9.46 26.72
CA ARG A 108 3.43 -8.88 27.95
C ARG A 108 2.48 -7.74 27.62
N PHE A 109 2.92 -6.80 26.77
CA PHE A 109 2.12 -5.65 26.38
C PHE A 109 0.82 -6.06 25.68
N ALA A 110 0.89 -7.03 24.74
CA ALA A 110 -0.29 -7.54 24.06
C ALA A 110 -1.28 -8.20 25.02
N GLN A 111 -0.78 -8.95 26.01
CA GLN A 111 -1.59 -9.56 27.05
C GLN A 111 -2.27 -8.51 27.95
N GLU A 112 -1.50 -7.55 28.49
CA GLU A 112 -2.00 -6.47 29.35
C GLU A 112 -3.08 -5.63 28.65
N ASN A 113 -2.97 -5.46 27.34
CA ASN A 113 -3.92 -4.70 26.53
C ASN A 113 -4.98 -5.60 25.84
N SER A 114 -5.00 -6.92 26.09
CA SER A 114 -5.97 -7.87 25.52
C SER A 114 -6.14 -7.70 24.00
N PHE A 115 -5.03 -7.82 23.25
CA PHE A 115 -5.07 -7.69 21.78
C PHE A 115 -5.81 -8.86 21.16
N PRO A 116 -6.90 -8.62 20.37
CA PRO A 116 -7.69 -9.68 19.76
C PRO A 116 -7.14 -10.12 18.38
N TYR A 117 -6.10 -9.49 17.90
CA TYR A 117 -5.50 -9.68 16.58
C TYR A 117 -4.08 -10.24 16.69
N LEU A 118 -3.52 -10.65 15.54
CA LEU A 118 -2.19 -11.22 15.47
C LEU A 118 -1.11 -10.15 15.76
N VAL A 119 -0.18 -10.49 16.65
CA VAL A 119 0.93 -9.64 17.05
C VAL A 119 2.23 -10.24 16.56
N LEU A 120 2.93 -9.49 15.71
CA LEU A 120 4.21 -9.86 15.10
C LEU A 120 5.33 -9.02 15.69
N VAL A 121 6.55 -9.54 15.66
CA VAL A 121 7.72 -8.89 16.24
C VAL A 121 8.79 -8.68 15.18
N ASP A 122 8.98 -7.44 14.79
CA ASP A 122 10.06 -6.96 13.92
C ASP A 122 11.23 -6.48 14.80
N SER A 123 11.92 -7.46 15.42
CA SER A 123 12.88 -7.18 16.50
C SER A 123 14.13 -6.40 16.07
N ASP A 124 14.47 -6.43 14.79
CA ASP A 124 15.62 -5.71 14.20
C ASP A 124 15.20 -4.52 13.32
N GLY A 125 13.88 -4.30 13.16
CA GLY A 125 13.32 -3.21 12.37
C GLY A 125 13.49 -3.38 10.85
N SER A 126 13.84 -4.58 10.39
CA SER A 126 14.08 -4.84 8.96
C SER A 126 12.82 -4.62 8.13
N VAL A 127 11.67 -5.09 8.60
CA VAL A 127 10.39 -4.91 7.90
C VAL A 127 9.97 -3.45 7.93
N ALA A 128 10.15 -2.75 9.06
CA ALA A 128 9.89 -1.31 9.14
C ALA A 128 10.72 -0.53 8.12
N ASN A 129 11.98 -0.90 7.91
CA ASN A 129 12.86 -0.30 6.90
C ASN A 129 12.37 -0.59 5.47
N ASP A 130 11.96 -1.83 5.16
CA ASP A 130 11.44 -2.22 3.84
C ASP A 130 10.17 -1.44 3.48
N TYR A 131 9.37 -1.09 4.49
CA TYR A 131 8.17 -0.24 4.34
C TYR A 131 8.47 1.26 4.41
N ASN A 132 9.74 1.66 4.49
CA ASN A 132 10.20 3.05 4.58
C ASN A 132 9.47 3.84 5.68
N LEU A 133 9.29 3.24 6.86
CA LEU A 133 8.62 3.91 7.96
C LEU A 133 9.45 5.07 8.49
N ILE A 134 8.83 6.25 8.58
CA ILE A 134 9.42 7.47 9.14
C ILE A 134 8.95 7.74 10.58
N GLY A 135 7.96 6.98 11.07
CA GLY A 135 7.41 7.14 12.41
C GLY A 135 6.30 6.15 12.72
N VAL A 136 5.86 6.14 13.97
CA VAL A 136 4.76 5.30 14.47
C VAL A 136 3.72 6.16 15.22
N PRO A 137 2.44 5.81 15.16
CA PRO A 137 1.89 4.69 14.42
C PRO A 137 1.90 4.93 12.90
N THR A 138 2.10 3.88 12.13
CA THR A 138 1.82 3.87 10.70
C THR A 138 1.00 2.63 10.36
N LEU A 139 -0.09 2.85 9.62
CA LEU A 139 -0.99 1.79 9.21
C LEU A 139 -0.93 1.63 7.68
N PHE A 140 -0.84 0.39 7.23
CA PHE A 140 -0.97 0.03 5.82
C PHE A 140 -2.21 -0.81 5.61
N LEU A 141 -2.94 -0.49 4.55
CA LEU A 141 -4.03 -1.32 4.05
C LEU A 141 -3.58 -1.98 2.75
N VAL A 142 -3.60 -3.30 2.72
CA VAL A 142 -3.17 -4.13 1.59
C VAL A 142 -4.38 -4.87 1.03
N ASP A 143 -4.56 -4.84 -0.30
CA ASP A 143 -5.64 -5.56 -0.97
C ASP A 143 -5.36 -7.08 -1.03
N LYS A 144 -6.33 -7.85 -1.50
CA LYS A 144 -6.23 -9.31 -1.61
C LYS A 144 -5.18 -9.77 -2.63
N GLU A 145 -4.81 -8.92 -3.57
CA GLU A 145 -3.74 -9.12 -4.54
C GLU A 145 -2.36 -8.79 -3.96
N GLY A 146 -2.31 -8.09 -2.81
CA GLY A 146 -1.10 -7.70 -2.09
C GLY A 146 -0.52 -6.36 -2.49
N HIS A 147 -1.36 -5.44 -2.97
CA HIS A 147 -0.95 -4.08 -3.23
C HIS A 147 -1.35 -3.17 -2.07
N ILE A 148 -0.50 -2.21 -1.76
CA ILE A 148 -0.81 -1.16 -0.80
C ILE A 148 -1.85 -0.25 -1.44
N ILE A 149 -3.00 -0.12 -0.78
CA ILE A 149 -4.13 0.72 -1.21
C ILE A 149 -4.43 1.86 -0.23
N GLY A 150 -3.72 1.90 0.88
CA GLY A 150 -3.83 2.96 1.86
C GLY A 150 -2.68 2.97 2.84
N VAL A 151 -2.22 4.18 3.20
CA VAL A 151 -1.25 4.42 4.27
C VAL A 151 -1.81 5.54 5.13
N SER A 152 -1.76 5.39 6.44
CA SER A 152 -2.27 6.38 7.38
C SER A 152 -1.53 6.33 8.72
N HIS A 153 -1.63 7.40 9.49
CA HIS A 153 -1.17 7.47 10.88
C HIS A 153 -2.33 7.39 11.89
N ARG A 154 -3.58 7.30 11.41
CA ARG A 154 -4.78 7.14 12.22
C ARG A 154 -5.69 6.08 11.61
N VAL A 155 -6.34 5.33 12.49
CA VAL A 155 -7.29 4.28 12.09
C VAL A 155 -8.47 4.85 11.30
N SER A 156 -8.95 6.05 11.69
CA SER A 156 -10.07 6.74 11.02
C SER A 156 -9.82 7.08 9.56
N ASP A 157 -8.58 7.21 9.16
CA ASP A 157 -8.19 7.69 7.83
C ASP A 157 -7.90 6.53 6.85
N LEU A 158 -8.06 5.27 7.30
CA LEU A 158 -7.90 4.10 6.43
C LEU A 158 -9.03 4.02 5.39
N PRO A 159 -8.73 3.88 4.09
CA PRO A 159 -9.72 3.87 3.01
C PRO A 159 -10.43 2.51 2.90
N LEU A 160 -11.11 2.07 3.98
CA LEU A 160 -11.77 0.76 4.05
C LEU A 160 -12.95 0.62 3.10
N ASP A 161 -13.55 1.73 2.68
CA ASP A 161 -14.64 1.73 1.70
C ASP A 161 -14.21 1.18 0.34
N ASN A 162 -12.91 1.23 0.03
CA ASN A 162 -12.33 0.61 -1.17
C ASN A 162 -12.42 -0.93 -1.15
N LEU A 163 -12.44 -1.53 0.04
CA LEU A 163 -12.55 -2.98 0.24
C LEU A 163 -13.97 -3.41 0.61
N PHE A 164 -14.67 -2.59 1.36
CA PHE A 164 -15.97 -2.88 1.93
C PHE A 164 -16.96 -1.75 1.60
N PRO A 165 -17.33 -1.59 0.31
CA PRO A 165 -18.26 -0.54 -0.09
C PRO A 165 -19.59 -0.71 0.69
N ALA A 166 -20.12 0.41 1.22
CA ALA A 166 -21.39 0.41 1.91
C ALA A 166 -22.46 -0.21 0.98
N LYS A 167 -23.17 -1.22 1.49
CA LYS A 167 -24.31 -1.76 0.75
C LYS A 167 -25.29 -0.59 0.51
N LYS A 168 -25.46 -0.20 -0.75
CA LYS A 168 -26.55 0.72 -1.13
C LYS A 168 -27.87 0.08 -0.67
N LYS A 169 -28.55 0.75 0.26
CA LYS A 169 -29.92 0.42 0.64
C LYS A 169 -30.86 0.71 -0.52
#